data_845f2fe3b6b4b1df079acb9ae04cc7fb
#
_entry.id   845f2fe3b6b4b1df079acb9ae04cc7fb
#
_cell.length_a   1.000
_cell.length_b   1.000
_cell.length_c   1.000
_cell.angle_alpha   90.00
_cell.angle_beta   90.00
_cell.angle_gamma   90.00
#
_symmetry.space_group_name_H-M   'P 1'
#
loop_
_entity.id
_entity.type
_entity.pdbx_description
1 polymer ?
#
loop_
_entity_poly.entity_id
_entity_poly.type
_entity_poly.pdbx_seq_one_letter_code
_entity_poly.pdbx_strand_id
1 'polypeptide(L)'
;DLLTRQLKKLNDGQGEQAVSGKKPRKRRLKNHFTEEQIVALREKILPTLAWHQREWYENRHHRNRMILKSRQIGATWYFAREALLDALRDDVSAGYQRNQIFLSASRRQAYQFKHFIQQAALEVDVELKGGDKIVLSNGAELHFLGTSAATAQSYTGHLKFDEFFWVSNFVNLRKVAGAMATLEGLTRTYFSTPSGEMHEAYQFWTGDRWNSEQPR
;
A
#
# COMPACT_ATOMS: atom_id res chain seq x y z
N ASP A 1 48.38 42.89 41.52
CA ASP A 1 48.52 41.64 42.23
C ASP A 1 47.98 40.51 41.43
N LEU A 2 48.87 39.63 40.93
CA LEU A 2 48.55 38.57 40.02
C LEU A 2 47.65 37.51 40.67
N LEU A 3 47.77 37.24 41.93
CA LEU A 3 46.99 36.28 42.70
C LEU A 3 45.51 36.69 42.82
N THR A 4 45.27 37.98 43.03
CA THR A 4 43.89 38.49 43.14
C THR A 4 43.13 38.42 41.80
N ARG A 5 43.88 38.59 40.69
CA ARG A 5 43.30 38.40 39.33
C ARG A 5 43.02 36.96 38.99
N GLN A 6 43.82 36.00 39.49
CA GLN A 6 43.56 34.57 39.27
C GLN A 6 42.37 34.04 40.09
N LEU A 7 42.21 34.48 41.32
CA LEU A 7 41.09 34.15 42.19
C LEU A 7 39.75 34.69 41.64
N LYS A 8 39.78 35.89 41.04
CA LYS A 8 38.58 36.45 40.43
C LYS A 8 38.13 35.66 39.19
N LYS A 9 39.08 35.14 38.38
CA LYS A 9 38.79 34.28 37.24
C LYS A 9 38.23 32.90 37.62
N LEU A 10 38.60 32.39 38.78
CA LEU A 10 38.08 31.12 39.29
C LEU A 10 36.67 31.26 39.89
N ASN A 11 36.33 32.42 40.42
CA ASN A 11 35.02 32.68 40.98
C ASN A 11 33.97 33.09 39.93
N ASP A 12 34.39 33.71 38.84
CA ASP A 12 33.50 34.08 37.72
C ASP A 12 33.19 32.86 36.79
N GLY A 13 33.80 31.71 37.01
CA GLY A 13 33.59 30.46 36.25
C GLY A 13 32.48 29.52 36.78
N GLN A 14 31.84 29.88 37.91
CA GLN A 14 30.67 29.14 38.44
C GLN A 14 29.36 29.88 38.13
N GLY A 15 29.22 30.35 36.91
CA GLY A 15 27.92 30.69 36.38
C GLY A 15 27.12 29.41 36.20
N GLU A 16 26.03 29.29 36.96
CA GLU A 16 25.02 28.26 36.83
C GLU A 16 24.68 28.05 35.36
N GLN A 17 25.17 26.96 34.78
CA GLN A 17 24.59 26.42 33.55
C GLN A 17 23.19 25.92 33.92
N ALA A 18 22.20 26.77 33.75
CA ALA A 18 20.82 26.34 33.69
C ALA A 18 20.73 25.28 32.59
N VAL A 19 20.80 24.03 32.98
CA VAL A 19 20.50 22.87 32.12
C VAL A 19 19.04 23.03 31.72
N SER A 20 18.82 23.71 30.58
CA SER A 20 17.53 23.74 29.95
C SER A 20 17.21 22.31 29.55
N GLY A 21 16.53 21.60 30.43
CA GLY A 21 16.04 20.23 30.23
C GLY A 21 14.98 20.23 29.12
N LYS A 22 15.42 20.42 27.88
CA LYS A 22 14.60 20.02 26.72
C LYS A 22 14.47 18.52 26.79
N LYS A 23 13.32 18.03 27.30
CA LYS A 23 12.95 16.63 27.19
C LYS A 23 13.24 16.18 25.76
N PRO A 24 13.96 15.06 25.54
CA PRO A 24 14.24 14.59 24.20
C PRO A 24 12.90 14.45 23.47
N ARG A 25 12.72 15.22 22.41
CA ARG A 25 11.55 15.09 21.55
C ARG A 25 11.56 13.64 21.05
N LYS A 26 10.62 12.82 21.51
CA LYS A 26 10.38 11.47 20.98
C LYS A 26 10.28 11.62 19.46
N ARG A 27 11.24 11.08 18.72
CA ARG A 27 11.27 11.13 17.26
C ARG A 27 10.02 10.41 16.78
N ARG A 28 9.03 11.14 16.25
CA ARG A 28 7.83 10.53 15.68
C ARG A 28 8.28 9.56 14.60
N LEU A 29 7.91 8.31 14.73
CA LEU A 29 8.16 7.31 13.70
C LEU A 29 7.42 7.74 12.43
N LYS A 30 8.13 7.72 11.30
CA LYS A 30 7.54 8.07 9.99
C LYS A 30 6.59 6.95 9.57
N ASN A 31 5.44 7.32 8.98
CA ASN A 31 4.43 6.36 8.48
C ASN A 31 4.01 5.32 9.53
N HIS A 32 3.82 5.76 10.76
CA HIS A 32 3.49 4.91 11.90
C HIS A 32 2.01 5.05 12.26
N PHE A 33 1.37 3.91 12.47
CA PHE A 33 0.02 3.80 13.05
C PHE A 33 0.12 3.18 14.42
N THR A 34 -0.59 3.73 15.40
CA THR A 34 -0.83 3.06 16.68
C THR A 34 -1.97 2.06 16.55
N GLU A 35 -2.10 1.15 17.50
CA GLU A 35 -3.20 0.17 17.50
C GLU A 35 -4.57 0.86 17.53
N GLU A 36 -4.71 1.92 18.32
CA GLU A 36 -5.95 2.71 18.40
C GLU A 36 -6.28 3.36 17.05
N GLN A 37 -5.27 3.84 16.32
CA GLN A 37 -5.45 4.41 14.98
C GLN A 37 -5.84 3.35 13.95
N ILE A 38 -5.32 2.14 14.06
CA ILE A 38 -5.70 1.01 13.19
C ILE A 38 -7.16 0.60 13.44
N VAL A 39 -7.58 0.52 14.71
CA VAL A 39 -8.97 0.24 15.08
C VAL A 39 -9.89 1.34 14.57
N ALA A 40 -9.56 2.61 14.84
CA ALA A 40 -10.34 3.76 14.38
C ALA A 40 -10.45 3.82 12.84
N LEU A 41 -9.37 3.49 12.12
CA LEU A 41 -9.37 3.41 10.66
C LEU A 41 -10.36 2.34 10.16
N ARG A 42 -10.37 1.17 10.77
CA ARG A 42 -11.30 0.08 10.44
C ARG A 42 -12.74 0.48 10.71
N GLU A 43 -13.01 1.08 11.87
CA GLU A 43 -14.35 1.55 12.25
C GLU A 43 -14.88 2.67 11.35
N LYS A 44 -14.00 3.50 10.79
CA LYS A 44 -14.38 4.52 9.82
C LYS A 44 -14.65 3.94 8.42
N ILE A 45 -13.88 2.95 7.99
CA ILE A 45 -13.99 2.39 6.64
C ILE A 45 -15.17 1.42 6.52
N LEU A 46 -15.29 0.42 7.39
CA LEU A 46 -16.22 -0.69 7.19
C LEU A 46 -17.70 -0.28 7.13
N PRO A 47 -18.21 0.66 7.95
CA PRO A 47 -19.60 1.09 7.88
C PRO A 47 -19.95 1.86 6.60
N THR A 48 -18.95 2.48 5.94
CA THR A 48 -19.16 3.32 4.75
C THR A 48 -19.16 2.54 3.44
N LEU A 49 -18.85 1.24 3.49
CA LEU A 49 -18.79 0.40 2.30
C LEU A 49 -20.17 0.25 1.67
N ALA A 50 -20.26 0.51 0.36
CA ALA A 50 -21.42 0.15 -0.45
C ALA A 50 -21.60 -1.38 -0.46
N TRP A 51 -22.80 -1.88 -0.81
CA TRP A 51 -23.13 -3.30 -0.76
C TRP A 51 -22.11 -4.16 -1.56
N HIS A 52 -21.74 -3.77 -2.78
CA HIS A 52 -20.77 -4.49 -3.61
C HIS A 52 -19.34 -4.43 -3.04
N GLN A 53 -18.96 -3.33 -2.38
CA GLN A 53 -17.65 -3.22 -1.70
C GLN A 53 -17.60 -4.10 -0.46
N ARG A 54 -18.73 -4.27 0.23
CA ARG A 54 -18.85 -5.18 1.37
C ARG A 54 -18.69 -6.63 0.93
N GLU A 55 -19.32 -7.01 -0.17
CA GLU A 55 -19.14 -8.33 -0.80
C GLU A 55 -17.66 -8.55 -1.17
N TRP A 56 -16.99 -7.54 -1.75
CA TRP A 56 -15.55 -7.65 -2.04
C TRP A 56 -14.71 -7.80 -0.77
N TYR A 57 -15.08 -7.13 0.32
CA TYR A 57 -14.39 -7.22 1.60
C TYR A 57 -14.55 -8.61 2.23
N GLU A 58 -15.72 -9.19 2.20
CA GLU A 58 -16.00 -10.54 2.70
C GLU A 58 -15.18 -11.60 1.94
N ASN A 59 -14.99 -11.39 0.63
CA ASN A 59 -14.24 -12.27 -0.26
C ASN A 59 -12.74 -11.88 -0.40
N ARG A 60 -12.20 -11.00 0.43
CA ARG A 60 -10.82 -10.50 0.29
C ARG A 60 -9.73 -11.56 0.47
N HIS A 61 -10.05 -12.66 1.13
CA HIS A 61 -9.11 -13.76 1.39
C HIS A 61 -8.93 -14.72 0.22
N HIS A 62 -9.78 -14.65 -0.79
CA HIS A 62 -9.62 -15.48 -1.97
C HIS A 62 -8.30 -15.18 -2.68
N ARG A 63 -7.52 -16.24 -2.97
CA ARG A 63 -6.20 -16.11 -3.60
C ARG A 63 -6.24 -15.36 -4.92
N ASN A 64 -7.27 -15.63 -5.74
CA ASN A 64 -7.47 -14.94 -7.01
C ASN A 64 -8.89 -14.39 -7.05
N ARG A 65 -8.99 -13.07 -7.25
CA ARG A 65 -10.27 -12.39 -7.47
C ARG A 65 -10.25 -11.72 -8.84
N MET A 66 -11.33 -11.88 -9.57
CA MET A 66 -11.55 -11.21 -10.85
C MET A 66 -12.87 -10.46 -10.82
N ILE A 67 -12.85 -9.18 -11.07
CA ILE A 67 -14.01 -8.29 -10.92
C ILE A 67 -14.18 -7.46 -12.17
N LEU A 68 -15.27 -7.70 -12.87
CA LEU A 68 -15.72 -6.82 -13.95
C LEU A 68 -16.65 -5.78 -13.33
N LYS A 69 -16.36 -4.52 -13.54
CA LYS A 69 -17.03 -3.41 -12.87
C LYS A 69 -17.50 -2.34 -13.86
N SER A 70 -18.52 -1.59 -13.49
CA SER A 70 -18.85 -0.34 -14.16
C SER A 70 -17.90 0.79 -13.73
N ARG A 71 -17.97 1.92 -14.44
CA ARG A 71 -17.23 3.13 -14.06
C ARG A 71 -17.82 3.73 -12.78
N GLN A 72 -16.99 4.45 -12.03
CA GLN A 72 -17.38 5.32 -10.90
C GLN A 72 -18.08 4.60 -9.72
N ILE A 73 -17.88 3.30 -9.56
CA ILE A 73 -18.42 2.54 -8.42
C ILE A 73 -17.48 2.52 -7.20
N GLY A 74 -16.46 3.38 -7.18
CA GLY A 74 -15.55 3.51 -6.05
C GLY A 74 -14.54 2.37 -5.88
N ALA A 75 -14.23 1.59 -6.92
CA ALA A 75 -13.32 0.45 -6.82
C ALA A 75 -11.91 0.86 -6.38
N THR A 76 -11.32 1.88 -7.00
CA THR A 76 -9.98 2.37 -6.64
C THR A 76 -9.93 2.87 -5.19
N TRP A 77 -10.98 3.59 -4.76
CA TRP A 77 -11.14 4.06 -3.39
C TRP A 77 -11.21 2.90 -2.40
N TYR A 78 -11.98 1.87 -2.73
CA TYR A 78 -12.15 0.68 -1.89
C TYR A 78 -10.85 -0.13 -1.80
N PHE A 79 -10.24 -0.51 -2.93
CA PHE A 79 -9.03 -1.32 -2.94
C PHE A 79 -7.82 -0.62 -2.31
N ALA A 80 -7.77 0.71 -2.34
CA ALA A 80 -6.78 1.49 -1.61
C ALA A 80 -6.92 1.29 -0.09
N ARG A 81 -8.15 1.32 0.42
CA ARG A 81 -8.46 1.14 1.85
C ARG A 81 -8.30 -0.30 2.30
N GLU A 82 -8.80 -1.27 1.53
CA GLU A 82 -8.57 -2.70 1.78
C GLU A 82 -7.08 -2.98 1.92
N ALA A 83 -6.28 -2.52 0.96
CA ALA A 83 -4.84 -2.73 0.96
C ALA A 83 -4.13 -2.05 2.14
N LEU A 84 -4.57 -0.85 2.56
CA LEU A 84 -4.01 -0.21 3.75
C LEU A 84 -4.30 -1.03 5.01
N LEU A 85 -5.53 -1.53 5.18
CA LEU A 85 -5.88 -2.39 6.31
C LEU A 85 -5.09 -3.69 6.30
N ASP A 86 -4.89 -4.32 5.12
CA ASP A 86 -4.07 -5.53 4.97
C ASP A 86 -2.59 -5.25 5.28
N ALA A 87 -2.05 -4.10 4.88
CA ALA A 87 -0.67 -3.71 5.17
C ALA A 87 -0.43 -3.43 6.66
N LEU A 88 -1.47 -3.13 7.42
CA LEU A 88 -1.41 -2.86 8.87
C LEU A 88 -1.69 -4.09 9.74
N ARG A 89 -1.92 -5.26 9.12
CA ARG A 89 -2.15 -6.51 9.87
C ARG A 89 -0.91 -6.95 10.65
N ASP A 90 -1.11 -7.53 11.81
CA ASP A 90 -0.08 -8.12 12.67
C ASP A 90 -0.14 -9.65 12.71
N ASP A 91 -1.27 -10.24 12.27
CA ASP A 91 -1.55 -11.68 12.26
C ASP A 91 -0.91 -12.45 11.08
N VAL A 92 0.17 -11.93 10.51
CA VAL A 92 0.88 -12.54 9.37
C VAL A 92 2.20 -13.16 9.80
N SER A 93 2.53 -14.32 9.25
CA SER A 93 3.73 -15.09 9.59
C SER A 93 5.00 -14.53 8.93
N ALA A 94 4.89 -13.82 7.81
CA ALA A 94 6.03 -13.27 7.09
C ALA A 94 5.80 -11.81 6.66
N GLY A 95 6.84 -10.98 6.74
CA GLY A 95 6.75 -9.55 6.46
C GLY A 95 6.22 -9.21 5.06
N TYR A 96 6.58 -10.02 4.03
CA TYR A 96 6.10 -9.83 2.67
C TYR A 96 4.57 -9.94 2.53
N GLN A 97 3.89 -10.63 3.45
CA GLN A 97 2.42 -10.77 3.48
C GLN A 97 1.69 -9.47 3.84
N ARG A 98 2.42 -8.40 4.18
CA ARG A 98 1.88 -7.05 4.36
C ARG A 98 2.06 -6.17 3.12
N ASN A 99 2.97 -6.54 2.21
CA ASN A 99 3.29 -5.74 1.05
C ASN A 99 2.12 -5.67 0.07
N GLN A 100 1.90 -4.48 -0.51
CA GLN A 100 0.83 -4.22 -1.46
C GLN A 100 1.41 -3.67 -2.76
N ILE A 101 0.99 -4.24 -3.88
CA ILE A 101 1.44 -3.84 -5.21
C ILE A 101 0.22 -3.39 -6.02
N PHE A 102 0.21 -2.12 -6.39
CA PHE A 102 -0.80 -1.53 -7.26
C PHE A 102 -0.23 -1.40 -8.67
N LEU A 103 -0.77 -2.17 -9.58
CA LEU A 103 -0.41 -2.15 -11.00
C LEU A 103 -1.58 -1.58 -11.80
N SER A 104 -1.32 -0.57 -12.62
CA SER A 104 -2.33 0.08 -13.45
C SER A 104 -1.78 0.36 -14.84
N ALA A 105 -2.65 0.64 -15.81
CA ALA A 105 -2.26 0.95 -17.19
C ALA A 105 -1.26 2.12 -17.29
N SER A 106 -1.25 3.02 -16.31
CA SER A 106 -0.24 4.07 -16.19
C SER A 106 0.14 4.33 -14.74
N ARG A 107 1.34 4.89 -14.51
CA ARG A 107 1.78 5.32 -13.17
C ARG A 107 0.82 6.37 -12.57
N ARG A 108 0.26 7.25 -13.39
CA ARG A 108 -0.72 8.25 -12.95
C ARG A 108 -1.97 7.58 -12.34
N GLN A 109 -2.45 6.49 -12.93
CA GLN A 109 -3.58 5.73 -12.39
C GLN A 109 -3.18 5.00 -11.10
N ALA A 110 -2.00 4.38 -11.03
CA ALA A 110 -1.50 3.77 -9.81
C ALA A 110 -1.40 4.78 -8.64
N TYR A 111 -1.08 6.04 -8.93
CA TYR A 111 -1.02 7.11 -7.93
C TYR A 111 -2.38 7.53 -7.37
N GLN A 112 -3.49 7.16 -8.00
CA GLN A 112 -4.81 7.35 -7.40
C GLN A 112 -4.97 6.48 -6.15
N PHE A 113 -4.44 5.24 -6.16
CA PHE A 113 -4.41 4.40 -4.95
C PHE A 113 -3.61 5.07 -3.84
N LYS A 114 -2.42 5.60 -4.17
CA LYS A 114 -1.59 6.33 -3.21
C LYS A 114 -2.35 7.49 -2.59
N HIS A 115 -3.04 8.29 -3.41
CA HIS A 115 -3.84 9.42 -2.95
C HIS A 115 -4.92 8.97 -1.96
N PHE A 116 -5.71 7.94 -2.29
CA PHE A 116 -6.76 7.42 -1.41
C PHE A 116 -6.21 6.76 -0.13
N ILE A 117 -5.04 6.13 -0.18
CA ILE A 117 -4.35 5.60 1.00
C ILE A 117 -3.92 6.73 1.92
N GLN A 118 -3.34 7.81 1.36
CA GLN A 118 -2.93 8.97 2.14
C GLN A 118 -4.14 9.69 2.77
N GLN A 119 -5.25 9.81 2.03
CA GLN A 119 -6.50 10.35 2.57
C GLN A 119 -7.02 9.51 3.74
N ALA A 120 -7.08 8.17 3.58
CA ALA A 120 -7.54 7.27 4.64
C ALA A 120 -6.66 7.39 5.89
N ALA A 121 -5.35 7.49 5.73
CA ALA A 121 -4.42 7.67 6.86
C ALA A 121 -4.65 9.01 7.58
N LEU A 122 -4.94 10.08 6.84
CA LEU A 122 -5.27 11.40 7.43
C LEU A 122 -6.57 11.38 8.24
N GLU A 123 -7.52 10.50 7.93
CA GLU A 123 -8.76 10.34 8.70
C GLU A 123 -8.49 9.90 10.16
N VAL A 124 -7.29 9.38 10.44
CA VAL A 124 -6.82 8.97 11.77
C VAL A 124 -5.54 9.69 12.18
N ASP A 125 -5.33 10.90 11.67
CA ASP A 125 -4.20 11.80 12.01
C ASP A 125 -2.81 11.22 11.70
N VAL A 126 -2.71 10.36 10.67
CA VAL A 126 -1.44 9.81 10.18
C VAL A 126 -1.07 10.42 8.83
N GLU A 127 0.06 11.11 8.75
CA GLU A 127 0.59 11.63 7.50
C GLU A 127 1.56 10.60 6.86
N LEU A 128 1.18 10.02 5.72
CA LEU A 128 2.02 9.08 4.97
C LEU A 128 2.91 9.82 3.97
N LYS A 129 4.21 9.57 4.03
CA LYS A 129 5.25 10.14 3.16
C LYS A 129 5.96 9.05 2.35
N GLY A 130 6.10 9.27 1.07
CA GLY A 130 6.81 8.39 0.15
C GLY A 130 6.65 8.84 -1.30
N GLY A 131 7.51 8.33 -2.18
CA GLY A 131 7.48 8.53 -3.64
C GLY A 131 6.68 7.42 -4.34
N ASP A 132 7.35 6.67 -5.21
CA ASP A 132 6.82 5.49 -5.92
C ASP A 132 6.52 4.35 -4.95
N LYS A 133 7.11 4.41 -3.76
CA LYS A 133 6.92 3.47 -2.66
C LYS A 133 6.65 4.23 -1.36
N ILE A 134 5.70 3.72 -0.56
CA ILE A 134 5.52 4.09 0.85
C ILE A 134 5.94 2.89 1.69
N VAL A 135 6.80 3.12 2.69
CA VAL A 135 7.19 2.09 3.67
C VAL A 135 6.57 2.47 5.00
N LEU A 136 5.73 1.60 5.54
CA LEU A 136 5.11 1.75 6.86
C LEU A 136 6.11 1.39 7.97
N SER A 137 5.87 1.84 9.19
CA SER A 137 6.76 1.58 10.33
C SER A 137 6.86 0.09 10.72
N ASN A 138 5.86 -0.73 10.36
CA ASN A 138 5.88 -2.18 10.54
C ASN A 138 6.65 -2.94 9.44
N GLY A 139 7.29 -2.20 8.51
CA GLY A 139 8.06 -2.75 7.39
C GLY A 139 7.24 -3.05 6.13
N ALA A 140 5.91 -2.89 6.16
CA ALA A 140 5.09 -3.10 4.97
C ALA A 140 5.42 -2.10 3.86
N GLU A 141 5.48 -2.57 2.63
CA GLU A 141 5.77 -1.78 1.44
C GLU A 141 4.55 -1.64 0.54
N LEU A 142 4.21 -0.42 0.16
CA LEU A 142 3.12 -0.10 -0.77
C LEU A 142 3.76 0.42 -2.07
N HIS A 143 3.68 -0.35 -3.15
CA HIS A 143 4.29 -0.05 -4.45
C HIS A 143 3.24 0.41 -5.46
N PHE A 144 3.50 1.50 -6.17
CA PHE A 144 2.58 2.12 -7.15
C PHE A 144 3.22 2.07 -8.55
N LEU A 145 2.80 1.10 -9.37
CA LEU A 145 3.46 0.72 -10.62
C LEU A 145 2.57 0.97 -11.84
N GLY A 146 3.17 1.49 -12.90
CA GLY A 146 2.56 1.50 -14.24
C GLY A 146 3.06 0.31 -15.08
N THR A 147 2.46 0.12 -16.25
CA THR A 147 2.80 -0.98 -17.18
C THR A 147 4.25 -0.97 -17.66
N SER A 148 4.89 0.20 -17.72
CA SER A 148 6.33 0.33 -18.04
C SER A 148 7.23 -0.23 -16.95
N ALA A 149 6.71 -0.47 -15.76
CA ALA A 149 7.43 -1.08 -14.64
C ALA A 149 7.41 -2.63 -14.70
N ALA A 150 7.11 -3.23 -15.84
CA ALA A 150 7.15 -4.68 -16.06
C ALA A 150 8.56 -5.31 -15.87
N THR A 151 9.59 -4.50 -15.71
CA THR A 151 10.91 -4.93 -15.19
C THR A 151 10.88 -5.24 -13.69
N ALA A 152 9.75 -5.12 -13.07
CA ALA A 152 9.53 -5.22 -11.63
C ALA A 152 9.43 -6.66 -11.09
N GLN A 153 10.17 -7.61 -11.67
CA GLN A 153 10.25 -8.98 -11.14
C GLN A 153 10.79 -9.09 -9.71
N SER A 154 11.19 -7.96 -9.11
CA SER A 154 11.78 -7.90 -7.77
C SER A 154 10.80 -7.58 -6.65
N TYR A 155 9.51 -7.34 -6.95
CA TYR A 155 8.53 -7.03 -5.92
C TYR A 155 7.76 -8.28 -5.48
N THR A 156 7.48 -8.38 -4.19
CA THR A 156 6.70 -9.46 -3.60
C THR A 156 5.63 -8.88 -2.68
N GLY A 157 4.35 -9.22 -2.91
CA GLY A 157 3.21 -8.71 -2.14
C GLY A 157 1.87 -9.06 -2.76
N HIS A 158 0.79 -8.65 -2.10
CA HIS A 158 -0.56 -8.74 -2.64
C HIS A 158 -0.72 -7.85 -3.87
N LEU A 159 -1.21 -8.41 -4.97
CA LEU A 159 -1.39 -7.69 -6.23
C LEU A 159 -2.80 -7.12 -6.34
N LYS A 160 -2.88 -5.84 -6.67
CA LYS A 160 -4.09 -5.13 -7.12
C LYS A 160 -3.83 -4.65 -8.55
N PHE A 161 -4.42 -5.31 -9.55
CA PHE A 161 -4.24 -4.95 -10.96
C PHE A 161 -5.50 -4.25 -11.48
N ASP A 162 -5.39 -2.93 -11.62
CA ASP A 162 -6.48 -2.05 -12.08
C ASP A 162 -6.49 -1.90 -13.60
N GLU A 163 -7.70 -1.85 -14.16
CA GLU A 163 -7.99 -1.60 -15.56
C GLU A 163 -7.22 -2.53 -16.52
N PHE A 164 -7.15 -3.82 -16.17
CA PHE A 164 -6.39 -4.82 -16.91
C PHE A 164 -6.91 -5.04 -18.35
N PHE A 165 -8.18 -4.76 -18.64
CA PHE A 165 -8.75 -4.78 -19.99
C PHE A 165 -8.29 -3.62 -20.89
N TRP A 166 -7.57 -2.64 -20.34
CA TRP A 166 -7.11 -1.47 -21.06
C TRP A 166 -5.58 -1.45 -21.23
N VAL A 167 -4.92 -2.55 -20.84
CA VAL A 167 -3.48 -2.68 -20.89
C VAL A 167 -3.05 -3.35 -22.17
N SER A 168 -2.22 -2.70 -22.96
CA SER A 168 -1.55 -3.33 -24.10
C SER A 168 -0.57 -4.41 -23.63
N ASN A 169 -0.40 -5.49 -24.42
CA ASN A 169 0.48 -6.63 -24.06
C ASN A 169 0.14 -7.28 -22.70
N PHE A 170 -1.16 -7.43 -22.46
CA PHE A 170 -1.69 -7.97 -21.20
C PHE A 170 -1.10 -9.33 -20.83
N VAL A 171 -0.92 -10.24 -21.82
CA VAL A 171 -0.45 -11.61 -21.56
C VAL A 171 0.93 -11.61 -20.89
N ASN A 172 1.87 -10.79 -21.38
CA ASN A 172 3.21 -10.71 -20.79
C ASN A 172 3.18 -9.99 -19.44
N LEU A 173 2.43 -8.90 -19.34
CA LEU A 173 2.32 -8.16 -18.08
C LEU A 173 1.66 -9.01 -16.99
N ARG A 174 0.64 -9.82 -17.31
CA ARG A 174 0.02 -10.75 -16.37
C ARG A 174 0.98 -11.80 -15.84
N LYS A 175 1.88 -12.32 -16.70
CA LYS A 175 2.91 -13.29 -16.26
C LYS A 175 3.83 -12.65 -15.21
N VAL A 176 4.33 -11.46 -15.50
CA VAL A 176 5.19 -10.70 -14.56
C VAL A 176 4.44 -10.35 -13.28
N ALA A 177 3.24 -9.82 -13.41
CA ALA A 177 2.40 -9.46 -12.27
C ALA A 177 2.03 -10.68 -11.40
N GLY A 178 1.73 -11.83 -12.04
CA GLY A 178 1.46 -13.08 -11.34
C GLY A 178 2.65 -13.57 -10.51
N ALA A 179 3.88 -13.36 -10.99
CA ALA A 179 5.09 -13.75 -10.28
C ALA A 179 5.28 -12.96 -8.97
N MET A 180 4.84 -11.70 -8.91
CA MET A 180 4.94 -10.86 -7.69
C MET A 180 4.13 -11.42 -6.52
N ALA A 181 3.07 -12.17 -6.77
CA ALA A 181 2.18 -12.74 -5.76
C ALA A 181 2.14 -14.28 -5.82
N THR A 182 3.31 -14.91 -6.01
CA THR A 182 3.42 -16.38 -6.11
C THR A 182 3.49 -17.05 -4.74
N LEU A 183 4.09 -16.40 -3.77
CA LEU A 183 4.30 -16.97 -2.45
C LEU A 183 2.97 -17.24 -1.73
N GLU A 184 3.03 -18.15 -0.77
CA GLU A 184 1.89 -18.51 0.06
C GLU A 184 1.35 -17.32 0.85
N GLY A 185 0.02 -17.28 1.03
CA GLY A 185 -0.67 -16.19 1.73
C GLY A 185 -0.88 -14.92 0.90
N LEU A 186 -0.29 -14.80 -0.30
CA LEU A 186 -0.49 -13.65 -1.18
C LEU A 186 -1.71 -13.81 -2.07
N THR A 187 -2.42 -12.69 -2.31
CA THR A 187 -3.61 -12.64 -3.15
C THR A 187 -3.38 -11.83 -4.42
N ARG A 188 -4.16 -12.12 -5.45
CA ARG A 188 -4.19 -11.40 -6.73
C ARG A 188 -5.61 -10.92 -6.98
N THR A 189 -5.79 -9.63 -7.11
CA THR A 189 -7.08 -9.03 -7.46
C THR A 189 -6.95 -8.30 -8.78
N TYR A 190 -7.68 -8.76 -9.77
CA TYR A 190 -7.81 -8.14 -11.09
C TYR A 190 -9.17 -7.47 -11.16
N PHE A 191 -9.23 -6.19 -11.48
CA PHE A 191 -10.50 -5.48 -11.63
C PHE A 191 -10.41 -4.45 -12.75
N SER A 192 -11.47 -4.38 -13.56
CA SER A 192 -11.48 -3.52 -14.73
C SER A 192 -12.90 -3.20 -15.18
N THR A 193 -13.04 -2.06 -15.86
CA THR A 193 -14.16 -1.85 -16.76
C THR A 193 -13.97 -2.74 -18.01
N PRO A 194 -15.07 -3.23 -18.63
CA PRO A 194 -14.96 -4.04 -19.83
C PRO A 194 -14.36 -3.25 -21.00
N SER A 195 -13.65 -3.96 -21.88
CA SER A 195 -13.26 -3.50 -23.21
C SER A 195 -13.86 -4.44 -24.26
N GLY A 196 -13.33 -4.46 -25.49
CA GLY A 196 -13.84 -5.38 -26.54
C GLY A 196 -13.38 -6.81 -26.37
N GLU A 197 -14.15 -7.75 -26.93
CA GLU A 197 -13.87 -9.21 -26.91
C GLU A 197 -12.57 -9.58 -27.63
N MET A 198 -12.12 -8.73 -28.54
CA MET A 198 -10.85 -8.89 -29.26
C MET A 198 -9.61 -8.60 -28.42
N HIS A 199 -9.78 -8.09 -27.21
CA HIS A 199 -8.66 -7.81 -26.31
C HIS A 199 -8.10 -9.10 -25.69
N GLU A 200 -6.79 -9.21 -25.58
CA GLU A 200 -6.09 -10.37 -25.02
C GLU A 200 -6.59 -10.78 -23.61
N ALA A 201 -7.05 -9.83 -22.83
CA ALA A 201 -7.60 -10.08 -21.49
C ALA A 201 -8.96 -10.75 -21.49
N TYR A 202 -9.70 -10.77 -22.61
CA TYR A 202 -11.01 -11.42 -22.71
C TYR A 202 -10.89 -12.92 -22.47
N GLN A 203 -9.94 -13.59 -23.14
CA GLN A 203 -9.70 -15.02 -22.95
C GLN A 203 -9.25 -15.36 -21.51
N PHE A 204 -8.59 -14.44 -20.84
CA PHE A 204 -8.25 -14.59 -19.43
C PHE A 204 -9.49 -14.47 -18.53
N TRP A 205 -10.38 -13.53 -18.84
CA TRP A 205 -11.64 -13.34 -18.12
C TRP A 205 -12.59 -14.54 -18.27
N THR A 206 -12.79 -15.03 -19.50
CA THR A 206 -13.70 -16.17 -19.78
C THR A 206 -13.12 -17.51 -19.35
N GLY A 207 -11.80 -17.59 -19.14
CA GLY A 207 -11.11 -18.85 -18.87
C GLY A 207 -10.86 -19.70 -20.13
N ASP A 208 -11.22 -19.24 -21.33
CA ASP A 208 -11.09 -19.99 -22.58
C ASP A 208 -9.64 -20.44 -22.86
N ARG A 209 -8.68 -19.58 -22.51
CA ARG A 209 -7.28 -19.92 -22.62
C ARG A 209 -6.89 -21.10 -21.74
N TRP A 210 -7.39 -21.15 -20.51
CA TRP A 210 -7.16 -22.28 -19.60
C TRP A 210 -7.76 -23.56 -20.16
N ASN A 211 -9.00 -23.50 -20.63
CA ASN A 211 -9.70 -24.65 -21.21
C ASN A 211 -9.02 -25.18 -22.49
N SER A 212 -8.42 -24.30 -23.29
CA SER A 212 -7.68 -24.70 -24.51
C SER A 212 -6.31 -25.32 -24.24
N GLU A 213 -5.68 -24.99 -23.10
CA GLU A 213 -4.38 -25.50 -22.69
C GLU A 213 -4.46 -26.83 -21.90
N GLN A 214 -5.68 -27.30 -21.52
CA GLN A 214 -5.86 -28.59 -20.85
C GLN A 214 -5.78 -29.71 -21.88
N PRO A 215 -5.03 -30.81 -21.64
CA PRO A 215 -5.09 -32.01 -22.47
C PRO A 215 -6.49 -32.59 -22.42
N ARG A 216 -7.06 -32.91 -23.61
CA ARG A 216 -8.34 -33.62 -23.75
C ARG A 216 -8.23 -35.06 -23.29
#